data_e13bc16290516943f1dd6eb279c2cab8
#
_entry.id   e13bc16290516943f1dd6eb279c2cab8
#
_cell.length_a   1.000
_cell.length_b   1.000
_cell.length_c   1.000
_cell.angle_alpha   90.00
_cell.angle_beta   90.00
_cell.angle_gamma   90.00
#
_symmetry.space_group_name_H-M   'P 1'
#
loop_
_entity.id
_entity.type
_entity.pdbx_description
1 polymer ?
#
loop_
_entity_poly.entity_id
_entity_poly.type
_entity_poly.pdbx_seq_one_letter_code
_entity_poly.pdbx_strand_id
1 'polypeptide(L)'
;INKEVEKGRKKFGESFDEAQFRATNPNVLREKAKYDQVHERYVKAENANDLQEYRQIIIDCGIVCPISGTANWTEVRQFNLMFKTNMGSTSDSTNVIYLRPETAQGIFVNYLNVQKTGRMKIPFGIAQIGKAFRNEIVARQFIFRMREFEQMEMQFFIKPGTELEWFKKWKENRMKWHVNLGMGAENYRFHDHEKLAHYANAATDIEFNFPFGFKELEGIHSRTDFDLGNHQKFSGKKIQYFDPETNENYTPYVVETSIGVDRMVLAVLSHSFKEETLENGEKRVVMSIPAPIAPVKAAVLPLVKKDGLPELAQTIMDDLKYDFNCQYEEKDSIGKRYRRQDAIGTPFCITVDHESLKDHCVTLRDRDTMQQERVPIEKLRSIIDEKVNMNNLLRKL
;
A
#
# COMPACT_ATOMS: atom_id res chain seq x y z
N ILE A 1 21.77 20.99 -23.43
CA ILE A 1 22.34 19.78 -24.06
C ILE A 1 21.28 19.12 -24.96
N ASN A 2 20.16 18.65 -24.44
CA ASN A 2 19.17 17.91 -25.24
C ASN A 2 18.62 18.69 -26.45
N LYS A 3 18.37 20.00 -26.30
CA LYS A 3 17.96 20.85 -27.46
C LYS A 3 19.00 20.87 -28.60
N GLU A 4 20.28 20.86 -28.26
CA GLU A 4 21.34 20.83 -29.29
C GLU A 4 21.45 19.45 -29.94
N VAL A 5 21.25 18.38 -29.15
CA VAL A 5 21.18 17.00 -29.68
C VAL A 5 19.99 16.84 -30.63
N GLU A 6 18.81 17.36 -30.29
CA GLU A 6 17.64 17.35 -31.19
C GLU A 6 17.86 18.11 -32.49
N LYS A 7 18.54 19.28 -32.41
CA LYS A 7 18.96 20.01 -33.62
C LYS A 7 19.91 19.18 -34.49
N GLY A 8 20.88 18.49 -33.86
CA GLY A 8 21.78 17.57 -34.53
C GLY A 8 21.02 16.42 -35.20
N ARG A 9 20.10 15.78 -34.52
CA ARG A 9 19.25 14.70 -35.03
C ARG A 9 18.42 15.16 -36.24
N LYS A 10 17.81 16.34 -36.15
CA LYS A 10 17.06 16.93 -37.30
C LYS A 10 17.94 17.26 -38.48
N LYS A 11 19.22 17.66 -38.23
CA LYS A 11 20.15 18.06 -39.29
C LYS A 11 20.77 16.87 -40.02
N PHE A 12 21.10 15.79 -39.32
CA PHE A 12 21.86 14.66 -39.86
C PHE A 12 21.00 13.41 -40.14
N GLY A 13 19.71 13.40 -39.75
CA GLY A 13 18.76 12.32 -40.06
C GLY A 13 19.24 10.95 -39.63
N GLU A 14 19.14 9.95 -40.48
CA GLU A 14 19.49 8.56 -40.21
C GLU A 14 21.00 8.33 -39.95
N SER A 15 21.87 9.26 -40.39
CA SER A 15 23.32 9.19 -40.15
C SER A 15 23.76 9.83 -38.82
N PHE A 16 22.82 10.22 -37.97
CA PHE A 16 23.11 10.89 -36.68
C PHE A 16 23.64 9.93 -35.63
N ASP A 17 24.92 10.06 -35.32
CA ASP A 17 25.57 9.41 -34.17
C ASP A 17 25.49 10.36 -32.93
N GLU A 18 24.59 10.08 -32.03
CA GLU A 18 24.38 10.90 -30.84
C GLU A 18 25.60 10.88 -29.91
N ALA A 19 26.27 9.74 -29.75
CA ALA A 19 27.43 9.61 -28.85
C ALA A 19 28.60 10.45 -29.36
N GLN A 20 28.91 10.35 -30.66
CA GLN A 20 29.93 11.16 -31.30
C GLN A 20 29.56 12.65 -31.28
N PHE A 21 28.30 12.99 -31.54
CA PHE A 21 27.83 14.38 -31.52
C PHE A 21 27.97 14.99 -30.12
N ARG A 22 27.58 14.26 -29.07
CA ARG A 22 27.75 14.70 -27.69
C ARG A 22 29.23 14.89 -27.29
N ALA A 23 30.10 14.06 -27.82
CA ALA A 23 31.53 14.12 -27.51
C ALA A 23 32.28 15.23 -28.26
N THR A 24 31.78 15.67 -29.45
CA THR A 24 32.56 16.54 -30.35
C THR A 24 31.91 17.90 -30.64
N ASN A 25 30.60 18.04 -30.44
CA ASN A 25 29.92 19.28 -30.74
C ASN A 25 30.27 20.41 -29.78
N PRO A 26 30.81 21.55 -30.22
CA PRO A 26 31.26 22.62 -29.30
C PRO A 26 30.16 23.22 -28.43
N ASN A 27 28.93 23.29 -28.94
CA ASN A 27 27.81 23.80 -28.15
C ASN A 27 27.41 22.83 -27.04
N VAL A 28 27.40 21.52 -27.34
CA VAL A 28 27.14 20.47 -26.31
C VAL A 28 28.23 20.48 -25.24
N LEU A 29 29.49 20.57 -25.64
CA LEU A 29 30.63 20.60 -24.72
C LEU A 29 30.58 21.84 -23.82
N ARG A 30 30.25 23.02 -24.38
CA ARG A 30 30.09 24.25 -23.60
C ARG A 30 28.95 24.14 -22.56
N GLU A 31 27.80 23.62 -22.97
CA GLU A 31 26.67 23.42 -22.06
C GLU A 31 26.96 22.32 -21.02
N LYS A 32 27.73 21.32 -21.37
CA LYS A 32 28.22 20.30 -20.42
C LYS A 32 29.15 20.92 -19.37
N ALA A 33 30.12 21.73 -19.78
CA ALA A 33 31.02 22.42 -18.85
C ALA A 33 30.26 23.32 -17.86
N LYS A 34 29.24 24.04 -18.32
CA LYS A 34 28.36 24.81 -17.42
C LYS A 34 27.60 23.91 -16.45
N TYR A 35 27.07 22.80 -16.95
CA TYR A 35 26.40 21.82 -16.09
C TYR A 35 27.34 21.29 -15.02
N ASP A 36 28.56 20.88 -15.41
CA ASP A 36 29.54 20.33 -14.48
C ASP A 36 29.92 21.34 -13.37
N GLN A 37 30.08 22.62 -13.71
CA GLN A 37 30.32 23.71 -12.74
C GLN A 37 29.13 23.88 -11.78
N VAL A 38 27.91 23.93 -12.28
CA VAL A 38 26.70 24.05 -11.46
C VAL A 38 26.53 22.85 -10.58
N HIS A 39 26.77 21.65 -11.13
CA HIS A 39 26.67 20.39 -10.38
C HIS A 39 27.71 20.32 -9.25
N GLU A 40 28.96 20.74 -9.50
CA GLU A 40 29.96 20.80 -8.45
C GLU A 40 29.58 21.75 -7.29
N ARG A 41 29.04 22.93 -7.64
CA ARG A 41 28.50 23.87 -6.63
C ARG A 41 27.36 23.26 -5.83
N TYR A 42 26.42 22.59 -6.53
CA TYR A 42 25.30 21.90 -5.91
C TYR A 42 25.77 20.83 -4.92
N VAL A 43 26.72 19.97 -5.32
CA VAL A 43 27.27 18.89 -4.45
C VAL A 43 27.99 19.50 -3.24
N LYS A 44 28.75 20.59 -3.42
CA LYS A 44 29.37 21.30 -2.30
C LYS A 44 28.35 21.87 -1.31
N ALA A 45 27.31 22.52 -1.84
CA ALA A 45 26.22 23.07 -1.03
C ALA A 45 25.44 21.96 -0.29
N GLU A 46 25.22 20.80 -0.94
CA GLU A 46 24.57 19.63 -0.34
C GLU A 46 25.38 19.08 0.83
N ASN A 47 26.69 18.88 0.63
CA ASN A 47 27.58 18.38 1.68
C ASN A 47 27.74 19.33 2.86
N ALA A 48 27.67 20.66 2.61
CA ALA A 48 27.73 21.69 3.63
C ALA A 48 26.37 22.06 4.23
N ASN A 49 25.25 21.52 3.69
CA ASN A 49 23.88 21.93 4.00
C ASN A 49 23.68 23.46 3.88
N ASP A 50 24.28 24.05 2.83
CA ASP A 50 24.23 25.50 2.56
C ASP A 50 22.98 25.87 1.75
N LEU A 51 21.93 26.26 2.48
CA LEU A 51 20.65 26.65 1.87
C LEU A 51 20.75 27.97 1.08
N GLN A 52 21.67 28.86 1.42
CA GLN A 52 21.85 30.12 0.70
C GLN A 52 22.47 29.88 -0.67
N GLU A 53 23.46 29.00 -0.74
CA GLU A 53 24.08 28.61 -2.02
C GLU A 53 23.09 27.94 -2.96
N TYR A 54 22.15 27.10 -2.47
CA TYR A 54 21.08 26.58 -3.32
C TYR A 54 20.24 27.69 -3.98
N ARG A 55 19.88 28.73 -3.22
CA ARG A 55 19.15 29.88 -3.76
C ARG A 55 19.99 30.63 -4.78
N GLN A 56 21.29 30.83 -4.48
CA GLN A 56 22.21 31.54 -5.37
C GLN A 56 22.39 30.79 -6.70
N ILE A 57 22.51 29.46 -6.68
CA ILE A 57 22.56 28.63 -7.89
C ILE A 57 21.30 28.83 -8.76
N ILE A 58 20.11 28.86 -8.15
CA ILE A 58 18.85 29.10 -8.88
C ILE A 58 18.87 30.46 -9.57
N ILE A 59 19.33 31.50 -8.88
CA ILE A 59 19.42 32.86 -9.39
C ILE A 59 20.46 32.94 -10.52
N ASP A 60 21.65 32.42 -10.31
CA ASP A 60 22.76 32.45 -11.27
C ASP A 60 22.44 31.67 -12.55
N CYS A 61 21.66 30.61 -12.44
CA CYS A 61 21.16 29.85 -13.58
C CYS A 61 20.01 30.54 -14.33
N GLY A 62 19.51 31.68 -13.83
CA GLY A 62 18.38 32.39 -14.43
C GLY A 62 17.07 31.57 -14.45
N ILE A 63 16.89 30.71 -13.47
CA ILE A 63 15.69 29.86 -13.38
C ILE A 63 14.49 30.72 -12.99
N VAL A 64 13.41 30.59 -13.75
CA VAL A 64 12.13 31.26 -13.48
C VAL A 64 11.07 30.25 -13.10
N CYS A 65 10.09 30.68 -12.32
CA CYS A 65 8.95 29.83 -11.96
C CYS A 65 8.16 29.43 -13.24
N PRO A 66 7.94 28.16 -13.50
CA PRO A 66 7.24 27.70 -14.70
C PRO A 66 5.76 28.09 -14.77
N ILE A 67 5.19 28.51 -13.62
CA ILE A 67 3.78 28.92 -13.53
C ILE A 67 3.64 30.43 -13.69
N SER A 68 4.43 31.22 -12.92
CA SER A 68 4.32 32.67 -12.89
C SER A 68 5.26 33.37 -13.89
N GLY A 69 6.29 32.68 -14.41
CA GLY A 69 7.32 33.26 -15.26
C GLY A 69 8.29 34.22 -14.55
N THR A 70 8.19 34.38 -13.24
CA THR A 70 9.01 35.32 -12.45
C THR A 70 10.21 34.62 -11.82
N ALA A 71 11.29 35.40 -11.56
CA ALA A 71 12.47 34.95 -10.81
C ALA A 71 12.42 35.36 -9.33
N ASN A 72 11.24 35.64 -8.81
CA ASN A 72 11.06 36.06 -7.42
C ASN A 72 11.07 34.87 -6.47
N TRP A 73 12.28 34.34 -6.19
CA TRP A 73 12.50 33.21 -5.31
C TRP A 73 12.60 33.64 -3.85
N THR A 74 11.81 32.98 -2.98
CA THR A 74 11.95 33.10 -1.53
C THR A 74 13.24 32.43 -1.04
N GLU A 75 13.58 32.64 0.22
CA GLU A 75 14.66 31.85 0.85
C GLU A 75 14.37 30.37 0.80
N VAL A 76 15.42 29.56 0.55
CA VAL A 76 15.34 28.10 0.65
C VAL A 76 15.19 27.73 2.12
N ARG A 77 14.21 26.92 2.43
CA ARG A 77 13.95 26.44 3.79
C ARG A 77 14.07 24.94 3.84
N GLN A 78 14.67 24.45 4.90
CA GLN A 78 14.74 23.03 5.14
C GLN A 78 13.33 22.48 5.38
N PHE A 79 12.97 21.46 4.62
CA PHE A 79 11.69 20.79 4.76
C PHE A 79 11.76 19.76 5.91
N ASN A 80 10.85 19.88 6.88
CA ASN A 80 10.71 18.90 7.93
C ASN A 80 9.55 17.94 7.62
N LEU A 81 9.88 16.68 7.35
CA LEU A 81 8.90 15.63 7.08
C LEU A 81 8.00 15.34 8.28
N MET A 82 8.52 15.54 9.51
CA MET A 82 7.74 15.26 10.72
C MET A 82 6.88 16.48 11.11
N PHE A 83 5.60 16.21 11.43
CA PHE A 83 4.76 17.17 12.09
C PHE A 83 5.25 17.42 13.52
N LYS A 84 5.43 18.67 13.87
CA LYS A 84 5.64 19.09 15.25
C LYS A 84 4.34 19.66 15.84
N THR A 85 4.11 19.40 17.10
CA THR A 85 3.02 19.99 17.89
C THR A 85 3.52 20.32 19.29
N ASN A 86 2.76 21.08 20.06
CA ASN A 86 3.10 21.41 21.43
C ASN A 86 2.22 20.57 22.39
N MET A 87 2.82 20.04 23.43
CA MET A 87 2.12 19.38 24.51
C MET A 87 1.77 20.41 25.61
N GLY A 88 0.51 20.40 26.06
CA GLY A 88 0.03 21.34 27.08
C GLY A 88 -0.69 22.56 26.52
N SER A 89 -1.06 23.50 27.40
CA SER A 89 -1.87 24.68 27.06
C SER A 89 -1.06 25.89 26.57
N THR A 90 0.26 25.84 26.69
CA THR A 90 1.18 26.90 26.26
C THR A 90 2.08 26.42 25.13
N SER A 91 2.41 27.31 24.19
CA SER A 91 3.25 27.00 23.02
C SER A 91 4.74 27.30 23.29
N ASP A 92 5.29 26.80 24.39
CA ASP A 92 6.69 26.96 24.71
C ASP A 92 7.57 25.97 23.92
N SER A 93 8.77 26.39 23.54
CA SER A 93 9.71 25.58 22.76
C SER A 93 10.15 24.28 23.47
N THR A 94 10.02 24.22 24.79
CA THR A 94 10.33 23.08 25.63
C THR A 94 9.30 21.95 25.55
N ASN A 95 8.10 22.25 25.07
CA ASN A 95 6.97 21.31 24.99
C ASN A 95 6.71 20.79 23.58
N VAL A 96 7.68 20.95 22.66
CA VAL A 96 7.55 20.46 21.28
C VAL A 96 7.67 18.96 21.25
N ILE A 97 6.68 18.31 20.65
CA ILE A 97 6.68 16.88 20.33
C ILE A 97 6.47 16.68 18.84
N TYR A 98 6.82 15.51 18.34
CA TYR A 98 6.66 15.15 16.95
C TYR A 98 5.71 13.97 16.79
N LEU A 99 4.84 14.05 15.79
CA LEU A 99 4.03 12.93 15.37
C LEU A 99 4.91 11.94 14.58
N ARG A 100 4.74 10.65 14.83
CA ARG A 100 5.57 9.62 14.19
C ARG A 100 5.32 9.57 12.67
N PRO A 101 6.38 9.56 11.83
CA PRO A 101 6.25 9.45 10.37
C PRO A 101 6.13 8.01 9.87
N GLU A 102 6.30 7.02 10.76
CA GLU A 102 6.23 5.58 10.51
C GLU A 102 5.87 4.82 11.80
N THR A 103 5.44 3.59 11.67
CA THR A 103 5.12 2.74 12.83
C THR A 103 6.31 1.89 13.29
N ALA A 104 7.36 1.77 12.49
CA ALA A 104 8.54 0.92 12.71
C ALA A 104 9.24 1.18 14.05
N GLN A 105 9.47 2.45 14.40
CA GLN A 105 10.24 2.80 15.60
C GLN A 105 9.58 2.32 16.89
N GLY A 106 8.24 2.31 16.95
CA GLY A 106 7.49 1.74 18.07
C GLY A 106 7.73 0.24 18.26
N ILE A 107 7.93 -0.49 17.16
CA ILE A 107 8.27 -1.92 17.17
C ILE A 107 9.68 -2.12 17.73
N PHE A 108 10.67 -1.35 17.27
CA PHE A 108 12.06 -1.48 17.73
C PHE A 108 12.20 -1.16 19.21
N VAL A 109 11.53 -0.12 19.72
CA VAL A 109 11.51 0.22 21.15
C VAL A 109 10.96 -0.93 21.98
N ASN A 110 9.97 -1.67 21.49
CA ASN A 110 9.32 -2.78 22.18
C ASN A 110 9.98 -4.15 21.93
N TYR A 111 11.01 -4.24 21.12
CA TYR A 111 11.65 -5.51 20.77
C TYR A 111 11.98 -6.37 21.98
N LEU A 112 12.77 -5.85 22.94
CA LEU A 112 13.16 -6.60 24.13
C LEU A 112 11.96 -7.03 24.99
N ASN A 113 10.95 -6.17 25.09
CA ASN A 113 9.75 -6.47 25.86
C ASN A 113 8.99 -7.65 25.25
N VAL A 114 8.74 -7.61 23.96
CA VAL A 114 8.05 -8.69 23.24
C VAL A 114 8.87 -9.98 23.27
N GLN A 115 10.19 -9.88 22.97
CA GLN A 115 11.09 -11.04 22.94
C GLN A 115 11.10 -11.78 24.29
N LYS A 116 11.23 -11.04 25.42
CA LYS A 116 11.30 -11.63 26.76
C LYS A 116 9.95 -12.13 27.26
N THR A 117 8.91 -11.31 27.15
CA THR A 117 7.56 -11.65 27.64
C THR A 117 6.96 -12.82 26.84
N GLY A 118 7.14 -12.81 25.51
CA GLY A 118 6.68 -13.89 24.62
C GLY A 118 7.63 -15.09 24.57
N ARG A 119 8.81 -15.02 25.22
CA ARG A 119 9.88 -16.03 25.10
C ARG A 119 10.19 -16.37 23.66
N MET A 120 10.20 -15.33 22.80
CA MET A 120 10.37 -15.51 21.37
C MET A 120 11.78 -15.93 21.01
N LYS A 121 11.87 -16.89 20.11
CA LYS A 121 13.14 -17.34 19.48
C LYS A 121 13.26 -16.73 18.10
N ILE A 122 14.47 -16.35 17.70
CA ILE A 122 14.77 -15.91 16.34
C ILE A 122 14.72 -17.12 15.38
N PRO A 123 14.08 -17.01 14.18
CA PRO A 123 13.45 -15.81 13.65
C PRO A 123 12.00 -15.58 14.16
N PHE A 124 11.63 -14.32 14.39
CA PHE A 124 10.24 -13.95 14.68
C PHE A 124 9.95 -12.53 14.20
N GLY A 125 8.67 -12.22 13.99
CA GLY A 125 8.21 -10.90 13.56
C GLY A 125 7.33 -10.21 14.59
N ILE A 126 7.35 -8.89 14.57
CA ILE A 126 6.39 -8.04 15.29
C ILE A 126 5.69 -7.20 14.22
N ALA A 127 4.36 -7.30 14.17
CA ALA A 127 3.55 -6.52 13.24
C ALA A 127 2.69 -5.49 13.99
N GLN A 128 2.48 -4.36 13.37
CA GLN A 128 1.66 -3.28 13.88
C GLN A 128 0.84 -2.64 12.76
N ILE A 129 -0.41 -2.29 13.06
CA ILE A 129 -1.23 -1.41 12.23
C ILE A 129 -1.46 -0.14 13.05
N GLY A 130 -1.24 1.02 12.46
CA GLY A 130 -1.43 2.27 13.16
C GLY A 130 -1.25 3.51 12.31
N LYS A 131 -1.62 4.65 12.88
CA LYS A 131 -1.48 5.96 12.24
C LYS A 131 -0.01 6.36 12.12
N ALA A 132 0.31 6.92 10.95
CA ALA A 132 1.56 7.62 10.68
C ALA A 132 1.25 8.99 10.06
N PHE A 133 2.19 9.93 10.20
CA PHE A 133 1.98 11.33 9.84
C PHE A 133 3.21 11.86 9.10
N ARG A 134 3.01 12.34 7.87
CA ARG A 134 4.08 12.96 7.09
C ARG A 134 3.65 14.34 6.65
N ASN A 135 4.46 15.35 6.90
CA ASN A 135 4.20 16.73 6.50
C ASN A 135 4.43 16.91 5.00
N GLU A 136 3.63 16.23 4.19
CA GLU A 136 3.71 16.31 2.73
C GLU A 136 3.45 17.72 2.23
N ILE A 137 4.29 18.23 1.34
CA ILE A 137 4.12 19.54 0.73
C ILE A 137 2.79 19.58 -0.04
N VAL A 138 2.52 18.54 -0.83
CA VAL A 138 1.29 18.40 -1.61
C VAL A 138 0.69 17.02 -1.41
N ALA A 139 -0.48 16.97 -0.77
CA ALA A 139 -1.33 15.79 -0.82
C ALA A 139 -1.97 15.67 -2.20
N ARG A 140 -1.98 14.47 -2.81
CA ARG A 140 -2.46 14.27 -4.17
C ARG A 140 -2.90 12.83 -4.44
N GLN A 141 -3.62 12.63 -5.54
CA GLN A 141 -4.06 11.31 -5.99
C GLN A 141 -4.98 10.64 -4.96
N PHE A 142 -5.96 11.43 -4.47
CA PHE A 142 -6.94 11.01 -3.47
C PHE A 142 -6.22 10.45 -2.22
N ILE A 143 -6.53 9.23 -1.79
CA ILE A 143 -5.94 8.60 -0.60
C ILE A 143 -4.56 7.96 -0.87
N PHE A 144 -3.97 8.14 -2.06
CA PHE A 144 -2.64 7.62 -2.36
C PHE A 144 -1.53 8.37 -1.60
N ARG A 145 -1.65 9.70 -1.45
CA ARG A 145 -0.69 10.53 -0.72
C ARG A 145 -1.41 11.51 0.20
N MET A 146 -1.38 11.21 1.47
CA MET A 146 -2.03 11.97 2.54
C MET A 146 -1.01 12.37 3.60
N ARG A 147 -1.37 13.35 4.45
CA ARG A 147 -0.55 13.76 5.60
C ARG A 147 -0.76 12.89 6.83
N GLU A 148 -1.95 12.33 6.99
CA GLU A 148 -2.30 11.32 7.98
C GLU A 148 -2.76 10.06 7.24
N PHE A 149 -2.19 8.91 7.56
CA PHE A 149 -2.50 7.64 6.91
C PHE A 149 -2.28 6.48 7.87
N GLU A 150 -2.73 5.30 7.50
CA GLU A 150 -2.48 4.06 8.25
C GLU A 150 -1.43 3.21 7.56
N GLN A 151 -0.47 2.72 8.34
CA GLN A 151 0.52 1.74 7.91
C GLN A 151 0.27 0.39 8.58
N MET A 152 0.49 -0.68 7.82
CA MET A 152 0.71 -2.04 8.33
C MET A 152 2.18 -2.34 8.14
N GLU A 153 2.92 -2.48 9.22
CA GLU A 153 4.34 -2.80 9.19
C GLU A 153 4.63 -4.06 9.99
N MET A 154 5.55 -4.86 9.47
CA MET A 154 6.14 -5.99 10.16
C MET A 154 7.65 -5.84 10.13
N GLN A 155 8.27 -5.98 11.31
CA GLN A 155 9.71 -6.05 11.47
C GLN A 155 10.06 -7.50 11.85
N PHE A 156 10.74 -8.18 10.95
CA PHE A 156 11.10 -9.59 11.10
C PHE A 156 12.56 -9.70 11.52
N PHE A 157 12.77 -10.16 12.75
CA PHE A 157 14.07 -10.26 13.40
C PHE A 157 14.74 -11.59 13.09
N ILE A 158 15.98 -11.53 12.62
CA ILE A 158 16.73 -12.67 12.09
C ILE A 158 18.19 -12.67 12.59
N LYS A 159 18.85 -13.80 12.40
CA LYS A 159 20.29 -13.92 12.65
C LYS A 159 21.08 -13.12 11.61
N PRO A 160 22.12 -12.34 12.03
CA PRO A 160 23.01 -11.67 11.10
C PRO A 160 23.64 -12.64 10.08
N GLY A 161 23.74 -12.20 8.82
CA GLY A 161 24.26 -13.01 7.73
C GLY A 161 23.20 -13.85 7.01
N THR A 162 21.94 -13.83 7.45
CA THR A 162 20.82 -14.53 6.78
C THR A 162 19.83 -13.57 6.11
N GLU A 163 20.13 -12.27 6.12
CA GLU A 163 19.21 -11.20 5.72
C GLU A 163 18.79 -11.27 4.25
N LEU A 164 19.70 -11.60 3.34
CA LEU A 164 19.38 -11.67 1.90
C LEU A 164 18.51 -12.89 1.56
N GLU A 165 18.70 -14.01 2.28
CA GLU A 165 17.84 -15.18 2.15
C GLU A 165 16.41 -14.86 2.62
N TRP A 166 16.26 -14.24 3.79
CA TRP A 166 14.98 -13.85 4.35
C TRP A 166 14.31 -12.74 3.54
N PHE A 167 15.06 -11.79 3.03
CA PHE A 167 14.58 -10.77 2.12
C PHE A 167 13.95 -11.39 0.87
N LYS A 168 14.63 -12.36 0.23
CA LYS A 168 14.09 -13.09 -0.91
C LYS A 168 12.81 -13.84 -0.57
N LYS A 169 12.78 -14.56 0.55
CA LYS A 169 11.59 -15.29 1.02
C LYS A 169 10.41 -14.34 1.24
N TRP A 170 10.63 -13.21 1.90
CA TRP A 170 9.57 -12.22 2.13
C TRP A 170 9.10 -11.58 0.83
N LYS A 171 10.00 -11.22 -0.07
CA LYS A 171 9.67 -10.70 -1.41
C LYS A 171 8.72 -11.64 -2.15
N GLU A 172 9.03 -12.93 -2.20
CA GLU A 172 8.22 -13.95 -2.86
C GLU A 172 6.85 -14.15 -2.15
N ASN A 173 6.86 -14.26 -0.82
CA ASN A 173 5.65 -14.51 -0.05
C ASN A 173 4.67 -13.32 -0.10
N ARG A 174 5.19 -12.08 -0.06
CA ARG A 174 4.34 -10.89 -0.16
C ARG A 174 3.71 -10.78 -1.54
N MET A 175 4.45 -11.04 -2.60
CA MET A 175 3.88 -11.09 -3.96
C MET A 175 2.80 -12.18 -4.08
N LYS A 176 3.03 -13.39 -3.57
CA LYS A 176 2.01 -14.45 -3.55
C LYS A 176 0.75 -14.01 -2.81
N TRP A 177 0.90 -13.34 -1.67
CA TRP A 177 -0.22 -12.84 -0.90
C TRP A 177 -1.07 -11.86 -1.72
N HIS A 178 -0.44 -10.88 -2.38
CA HIS A 178 -1.14 -9.92 -3.24
C HIS A 178 -1.87 -10.59 -4.40
N VAL A 179 -1.20 -11.50 -5.10
CA VAL A 179 -1.79 -12.23 -6.24
C VAL A 179 -2.96 -13.10 -5.78
N ASN A 180 -2.83 -13.78 -4.63
CA ASN A 180 -3.88 -14.65 -4.09
C ASN A 180 -5.13 -13.89 -3.62
N LEU A 181 -5.03 -12.56 -3.38
CA LEU A 181 -6.22 -11.73 -3.14
C LEU A 181 -7.17 -11.70 -4.35
N GLY A 182 -6.68 -12.02 -5.56
CA GLY A 182 -7.52 -12.17 -6.75
C GLY A 182 -7.69 -10.90 -7.57
N MET A 183 -6.78 -9.94 -7.44
CA MET A 183 -6.79 -8.71 -8.23
C MET A 183 -5.94 -8.78 -9.52
N GLY A 184 -5.62 -9.99 -10.01
CA GLY A 184 -4.86 -10.24 -11.24
C GLY A 184 -3.34 -10.03 -11.06
N ALA A 185 -2.55 -11.05 -11.42
CA ALA A 185 -1.10 -11.02 -11.30
C ALA A 185 -0.45 -9.91 -12.18
N GLU A 186 -1.07 -9.60 -13.30
CA GLU A 186 -0.66 -8.57 -14.25
C GLU A 186 -0.70 -7.15 -13.70
N ASN A 187 -1.42 -6.93 -12.59
CA ASN A 187 -1.51 -5.64 -11.91
C ASN A 187 -0.37 -5.40 -10.92
N TYR A 188 0.53 -6.35 -10.74
CA TYR A 188 1.65 -6.24 -9.82
C TYR A 188 2.98 -6.41 -10.54
N ARG A 189 4.00 -5.73 -10.03
CA ARG A 189 5.39 -5.95 -10.43
C ARG A 189 6.35 -5.61 -9.30
N PHE A 190 7.56 -6.16 -9.36
CA PHE A 190 8.66 -5.71 -8.51
C PHE A 190 9.36 -4.50 -9.11
N HIS A 191 9.79 -3.61 -8.23
CA HIS A 191 10.69 -2.50 -8.54
C HIS A 191 11.85 -2.54 -7.55
N ASP A 192 12.97 -3.13 -7.97
CA ASP A 192 14.18 -3.19 -7.16
C ASP A 192 14.88 -1.83 -7.14
N HIS A 193 15.33 -1.37 -5.96
CA HIS A 193 15.94 -0.06 -5.81
C HIS A 193 17.41 -0.09 -6.24
N GLU A 194 17.79 0.71 -7.24
CA GLU A 194 19.19 0.91 -7.65
C GLU A 194 19.96 1.71 -6.59
N LYS A 195 19.33 2.69 -5.96
CA LYS A 195 19.92 3.52 -4.89
C LYS A 195 19.26 3.16 -3.56
N LEU A 196 20.00 2.44 -2.74
CA LEU A 196 19.51 2.02 -1.43
C LEU A 196 19.52 3.18 -0.43
N ALA A 197 18.58 3.15 0.51
CA ALA A 197 18.60 4.00 1.68
C ALA A 197 19.80 3.60 2.58
N HIS A 198 20.31 4.55 3.36
CA HIS A 198 21.49 4.37 4.21
C HIS A 198 21.36 3.26 5.28
N TYR A 199 20.16 2.82 5.57
CA TYR A 199 19.84 1.78 6.54
C TYR A 199 19.63 0.40 5.92
N ALA A 200 19.63 0.28 4.60
CA ALA A 200 19.27 -0.96 3.91
C ALA A 200 20.42 -1.47 3.04
N ASN A 201 20.60 -2.79 3.01
CA ASN A 201 21.49 -3.47 2.07
C ASN A 201 20.76 -4.18 0.92
N ALA A 202 19.43 -4.25 0.99
CA ALA A 202 18.54 -4.64 -0.11
C ALA A 202 17.16 -3.98 0.06
N ALA A 203 16.55 -3.57 -1.04
CA ALA A 203 15.23 -2.95 -1.04
C ALA A 203 14.49 -3.23 -2.35
N THR A 204 13.20 -3.48 -2.26
CA THR A 204 12.29 -3.63 -3.40
C THR A 204 10.91 -3.13 -3.03
N ASP A 205 10.19 -2.56 -4.01
CA ASP A 205 8.77 -2.30 -3.90
C ASP A 205 7.97 -3.35 -4.66
N ILE A 206 6.80 -3.69 -4.13
CA ILE A 206 5.72 -4.26 -4.92
C ILE A 206 4.90 -3.08 -5.40
N GLU A 207 4.92 -2.81 -6.69
CA GLU A 207 4.10 -1.79 -7.33
C GLU A 207 2.77 -2.40 -7.78
N PHE A 208 1.71 -1.60 -7.70
CA PHE A 208 0.39 -1.90 -8.24
C PHE A 208 0.02 -0.94 -9.36
N ASN A 209 -0.72 -1.43 -10.35
CA ASN A 209 -1.20 -0.65 -11.49
C ASN A 209 -2.46 0.15 -11.12
N PHE A 210 -2.26 1.30 -10.50
CA PHE A 210 -3.33 2.25 -10.20
C PHE A 210 -3.85 2.94 -11.48
N PRO A 211 -4.98 3.67 -11.43
CA PRO A 211 -5.48 4.43 -12.59
C PRO A 211 -4.48 5.45 -13.16
N PHE A 212 -3.49 5.84 -12.39
CA PHE A 212 -2.40 6.74 -12.77
C PHE A 212 -1.05 6.01 -12.99
N GLY A 213 -1.10 4.71 -13.27
CA GLY A 213 0.05 3.85 -13.56
C GLY A 213 0.64 3.13 -12.36
N PHE A 214 1.68 2.35 -12.60
CA PHE A 214 2.37 1.59 -11.56
C PHE A 214 2.99 2.51 -10.51
N LYS A 215 2.67 2.24 -9.25
CA LYS A 215 3.20 2.95 -8.08
C LYS A 215 3.34 1.98 -6.91
N GLU A 216 4.26 2.32 -6.02
CA GLU A 216 4.53 1.62 -4.78
C GLU A 216 3.25 1.35 -3.99
N LEU A 217 3.01 0.07 -3.68
CA LEU A 217 1.96 -0.40 -2.79
C LEU A 217 2.55 -0.91 -1.48
N GLU A 218 3.64 -1.68 -1.54
CA GLU A 218 4.33 -2.25 -0.40
C GLU A 218 5.84 -2.18 -0.60
N GLY A 219 6.58 -1.73 0.42
CA GLY A 219 8.03 -1.76 0.47
C GLY A 219 8.53 -2.97 1.25
N ILE A 220 9.62 -3.59 0.79
CA ILE A 220 10.32 -4.68 1.46
C ILE A 220 11.79 -4.29 1.56
N HIS A 221 12.34 -4.24 2.79
CA HIS A 221 13.68 -3.74 3.04
C HIS A 221 14.47 -4.68 3.95
N SER A 222 15.72 -4.95 3.61
CA SER A 222 16.68 -5.53 4.54
C SER A 222 17.41 -4.39 5.25
N ARG A 223 17.07 -4.14 6.52
CA ARG A 223 17.49 -2.98 7.32
C ARG A 223 18.73 -3.25 8.15
N THR A 224 19.27 -4.48 8.10
CA THR A 224 20.39 -4.93 8.95
C THR A 224 20.12 -4.71 10.44
N ASP A 225 21.10 -4.31 11.24
CA ASP A 225 20.95 -3.92 12.65
C ASP A 225 20.84 -2.40 12.84
N PHE A 226 20.63 -1.64 11.76
CA PHE A 226 20.71 -0.18 11.79
C PHE A 226 19.86 0.44 12.90
N ASP A 227 18.58 0.06 12.98
CA ASP A 227 17.64 0.64 13.95
C ASP A 227 17.97 0.17 15.37
N LEU A 228 18.08 -1.14 15.59
CA LEU A 228 18.39 -1.69 16.92
C LEU A 228 19.76 -1.24 17.43
N GLY A 229 20.75 -1.14 16.54
CA GLY A 229 22.07 -0.61 16.84
C GLY A 229 22.03 0.85 17.28
N ASN A 230 21.28 1.69 16.59
CA ASN A 230 21.07 3.08 16.98
C ASN A 230 20.33 3.20 18.31
N HIS A 231 19.24 2.45 18.50
CA HIS A 231 18.53 2.41 19.79
C HIS A 231 19.46 1.96 20.93
N GLN A 232 20.30 0.95 20.72
CA GLN A 232 21.30 0.52 21.69
C GLN A 232 22.31 1.63 22.00
N LYS A 233 22.87 2.25 20.96
CA LYS A 233 23.87 3.32 21.07
C LYS A 233 23.35 4.52 21.87
N PHE A 234 22.15 5.01 21.54
CA PHE A 234 21.65 6.24 22.14
C PHE A 234 20.95 6.02 23.48
N SER A 235 20.40 4.82 23.76
CA SER A 235 19.79 4.51 25.05
C SER A 235 20.76 3.97 26.08
N GLY A 236 21.93 3.48 25.66
CA GLY A 236 22.89 2.76 26.51
C GLY A 236 22.42 1.35 26.93
N LYS A 237 21.25 0.90 26.44
CA LYS A 237 20.71 -0.43 26.74
C LYS A 237 21.20 -1.44 25.73
N LYS A 238 21.67 -2.61 26.19
CA LYS A 238 21.98 -3.73 25.31
C LYS A 238 20.70 -4.29 24.68
N ILE A 239 20.57 -4.19 23.37
CA ILE A 239 19.46 -4.75 22.59
C ILE A 239 20.00 -5.93 21.80
N GLN A 240 20.20 -7.05 22.51
CA GLN A 240 20.82 -8.26 21.96
C GLN A 240 19.92 -9.46 22.23
N TYR A 241 19.98 -10.43 21.33
CA TYR A 241 19.43 -11.76 21.49
C TYR A 241 20.54 -12.70 21.92
N PHE A 242 20.27 -13.50 22.96
CA PHE A 242 21.14 -14.62 23.32
C PHE A 242 20.66 -15.87 22.57
N ASP A 243 21.53 -16.40 21.74
CA ASP A 243 21.27 -17.63 21.00
C ASP A 243 21.79 -18.84 21.83
N PRO A 244 20.89 -19.67 22.38
CA PRO A 244 21.29 -20.81 23.19
C PRO A 244 21.95 -21.94 22.40
N GLU A 245 21.77 -21.97 21.07
CA GLU A 245 22.35 -23.01 20.22
C GLU A 245 23.84 -22.74 19.94
N THR A 246 24.20 -21.47 19.75
CA THR A 246 25.59 -21.05 19.51
C THR A 246 26.29 -20.49 20.74
N ASN A 247 25.54 -20.25 21.84
CA ASN A 247 26.03 -19.59 23.07
C ASN A 247 26.60 -18.19 22.80
N GLU A 248 26.00 -17.46 21.82
CA GLU A 248 26.44 -16.13 21.41
C GLU A 248 25.36 -15.07 21.63
N ASN A 249 25.82 -13.83 21.84
CA ASN A 249 24.95 -12.67 21.84
C ASN A 249 25.16 -11.85 20.58
N TYR A 250 24.08 -11.47 19.91
CA TYR A 250 24.12 -10.58 18.75
C TYR A 250 22.92 -9.62 18.71
N THR A 251 23.10 -8.48 18.06
CA THR A 251 22.00 -7.61 17.68
C THR A 251 21.34 -8.21 16.44
N PRO A 252 20.02 -8.52 16.48
CA PRO A 252 19.35 -9.10 15.32
C PRO A 252 19.38 -8.18 14.12
N TYR A 253 19.45 -8.77 12.92
CA TYR A 253 19.13 -8.06 11.69
C TYR A 253 17.64 -8.07 11.44
N VAL A 254 17.16 -7.16 10.60
CA VAL A 254 15.74 -6.93 10.39
C VAL A 254 15.41 -6.97 8.91
N VAL A 255 14.37 -7.71 8.56
CA VAL A 255 13.67 -7.57 7.27
C VAL A 255 12.30 -6.95 7.54
N GLU A 256 12.06 -5.82 6.90
CA GLU A 256 10.82 -5.05 6.99
C GLU A 256 9.89 -5.37 5.84
N THR A 257 8.58 -5.43 6.12
CA THR A 257 7.54 -5.25 5.12
C THR A 257 6.60 -4.14 5.57
N SER A 258 6.35 -3.17 4.69
CA SER A 258 5.54 -1.99 5.01
C SER A 258 4.56 -1.71 3.89
N ILE A 259 3.27 -1.66 4.25
CA ILE A 259 2.17 -1.37 3.31
C ILE A 259 1.28 -0.25 3.85
N GLY A 260 0.91 0.69 2.97
CA GLY A 260 -0.09 1.70 3.27
C GLY A 260 -1.49 1.10 3.19
N VAL A 261 -2.25 1.10 4.30
CA VAL A 261 -3.63 0.59 4.33
C VAL A 261 -4.51 1.36 3.35
N ASP A 262 -4.41 2.69 3.34
CA ASP A 262 -5.18 3.56 2.43
C ASP A 262 -4.84 3.27 0.95
N ARG A 263 -3.57 3.04 0.62
CA ARG A 263 -3.16 2.62 -0.73
C ARG A 263 -3.73 1.26 -1.10
N MET A 264 -3.76 0.32 -0.16
CA MET A 264 -4.36 -0.99 -0.38
C MET A 264 -5.87 -0.88 -0.62
N VAL A 265 -6.59 -0.06 0.15
CA VAL A 265 -8.01 0.24 -0.10
C VAL A 265 -8.20 0.83 -1.49
N LEU A 266 -7.37 1.80 -1.89
CA LEU A 266 -7.42 2.40 -3.22
C LEU A 266 -7.17 1.37 -4.34
N ALA A 267 -6.20 0.48 -4.16
CA ALA A 267 -5.90 -0.60 -5.10
C ALA A 267 -7.11 -1.53 -5.28
N VAL A 268 -7.71 -1.98 -4.15
CA VAL A 268 -8.91 -2.84 -4.16
C VAL A 268 -10.07 -2.14 -4.85
N LEU A 269 -10.39 -0.90 -4.51
CA LEU A 269 -11.50 -0.16 -5.10
C LEU A 269 -11.28 0.09 -6.60
N SER A 270 -10.07 0.51 -6.98
CA SER A 270 -9.74 0.80 -8.39
C SER A 270 -9.83 -0.44 -9.28
N HIS A 271 -9.36 -1.59 -8.77
CA HIS A 271 -9.45 -2.85 -9.50
C HIS A 271 -10.88 -3.38 -9.59
N SER A 272 -11.62 -3.25 -8.49
CA SER A 272 -12.93 -3.89 -8.34
C SER A 272 -14.06 -3.13 -9.04
N PHE A 273 -13.89 -1.84 -9.29
CA PHE A 273 -14.91 -1.03 -9.98
C PHE A 273 -15.02 -1.41 -11.45
N LYS A 274 -16.22 -1.83 -11.87
CA LYS A 274 -16.50 -2.19 -13.26
C LYS A 274 -17.84 -1.62 -13.70
N GLU A 275 -17.89 -1.14 -14.93
CA GLU A 275 -19.12 -0.82 -15.66
C GLU A 275 -19.31 -1.85 -16.76
N GLU A 276 -20.39 -2.60 -16.69
CA GLU A 276 -20.70 -3.67 -17.64
C GLU A 276 -21.93 -3.30 -18.45
N THR A 277 -21.97 -3.70 -19.71
CA THR A 277 -23.18 -3.65 -20.53
C THR A 277 -23.69 -5.08 -20.69
N LEU A 278 -24.91 -5.30 -20.21
CA LEU A 278 -25.54 -6.62 -20.28
C LEU A 278 -26.08 -6.89 -21.71
N GLU A 279 -26.39 -8.17 -21.99
CA GLU A 279 -26.93 -8.60 -23.29
C GLU A 279 -28.19 -7.83 -23.69
N ASN A 280 -29.02 -7.42 -22.73
CA ASN A 280 -30.22 -6.60 -22.95
C ASN A 280 -29.93 -5.11 -23.15
N GLY A 281 -28.66 -4.68 -23.17
CA GLY A 281 -28.23 -3.30 -23.33
C GLY A 281 -28.28 -2.45 -22.03
N GLU A 282 -28.73 -3.01 -20.90
CA GLU A 282 -28.69 -2.31 -19.62
C GLU A 282 -27.26 -2.19 -19.09
N LYS A 283 -26.97 -1.06 -18.43
CA LYS A 283 -25.70 -0.87 -17.74
C LYS A 283 -25.77 -1.41 -16.31
N ARG A 284 -24.70 -2.08 -15.91
CA ARG A 284 -24.47 -2.59 -14.56
C ARG A 284 -23.20 -2.01 -13.99
N VAL A 285 -23.29 -1.36 -12.83
CA VAL A 285 -22.13 -1.02 -12.01
C VAL A 285 -21.93 -2.11 -10.99
N VAL A 286 -20.71 -2.64 -10.90
CA VAL A 286 -20.36 -3.69 -9.95
C VAL A 286 -19.02 -3.42 -9.31
N MET A 287 -18.93 -3.61 -8.00
CA MET A 287 -17.69 -3.67 -7.25
C MET A 287 -17.29 -5.13 -7.07
N SER A 288 -16.46 -5.66 -7.98
CA SER A 288 -15.98 -7.05 -7.92
C SER A 288 -14.90 -7.24 -6.84
N ILE A 289 -15.19 -6.78 -5.61
CA ILE A 289 -14.27 -6.92 -4.48
C ILE A 289 -14.05 -8.42 -4.21
N PRO A 290 -12.80 -8.89 -4.07
CA PRO A 290 -12.54 -10.28 -3.69
C PRO A 290 -13.35 -10.71 -2.47
N ALA A 291 -14.05 -11.82 -2.56
CA ALA A 291 -15.02 -12.24 -1.54
C ALA A 291 -14.46 -12.28 -0.10
N PRO A 292 -13.18 -12.71 0.14
CA PRO A 292 -12.61 -12.69 1.49
C PRO A 292 -12.48 -11.31 2.12
N ILE A 293 -12.37 -10.24 1.32
CA ILE A 293 -12.23 -8.85 1.82
C ILE A 293 -13.46 -7.98 1.55
N ALA A 294 -14.53 -8.53 0.92
CA ALA A 294 -15.79 -7.82 0.75
C ALA A 294 -16.38 -7.43 2.11
N PRO A 295 -16.81 -6.15 2.32
CA PRO A 295 -17.33 -5.70 3.61
C PRO A 295 -18.60 -6.45 4.06
N VAL A 296 -19.50 -6.72 3.11
CA VAL A 296 -20.72 -7.51 3.30
C VAL A 296 -20.54 -8.84 2.56
N LYS A 297 -20.74 -9.96 3.25
CA LYS A 297 -20.52 -11.29 2.68
C LYS A 297 -21.73 -11.85 1.95
N ALA A 298 -22.91 -11.58 2.49
CA ALA A 298 -24.17 -12.00 1.91
C ALA A 298 -25.30 -11.01 2.18
N ALA A 299 -26.29 -10.97 1.26
CA ALA A 299 -27.52 -10.24 1.48
C ALA A 299 -28.70 -11.20 1.43
N VAL A 300 -29.61 -11.12 2.41
CA VAL A 300 -30.83 -11.96 2.50
C VAL A 300 -32.02 -11.13 2.03
N LEU A 301 -32.69 -11.60 1.00
CA LEU A 301 -33.66 -10.83 0.21
C LEU A 301 -34.99 -11.64 0.08
N PRO A 302 -36.02 -11.37 0.87
CA PRO A 302 -37.33 -12.00 0.64
C PRO A 302 -37.93 -11.50 -0.70
N LEU A 303 -38.43 -12.41 -1.55
CA LEU A 303 -38.95 -12.05 -2.88
C LEU A 303 -40.06 -11.01 -2.78
N VAL A 304 -40.99 -11.18 -1.83
CA VAL A 304 -42.06 -10.24 -1.50
C VAL A 304 -42.18 -10.03 0.02
N LYS A 305 -42.85 -8.93 0.42
CA LYS A 305 -43.01 -8.53 1.84
C LYS A 305 -44.22 -9.17 2.53
N LYS A 306 -44.53 -10.39 2.23
CA LYS A 306 -45.71 -11.10 2.74
C LYS A 306 -45.52 -12.61 2.64
N ASP A 307 -46.52 -13.35 3.06
CA ASP A 307 -46.67 -14.79 2.88
C ASP A 307 -45.60 -15.61 3.65
N GLY A 308 -45.06 -15.06 4.77
CA GLY A 308 -44.05 -15.73 5.60
C GLY A 308 -42.61 -15.63 5.07
N LEU A 309 -42.36 -14.98 3.93
CA LEU A 309 -41.03 -14.84 3.34
C LEU A 309 -40.10 -13.92 4.14
N PRO A 310 -40.55 -12.74 4.67
CA PRO A 310 -39.72 -11.92 5.53
C PRO A 310 -39.29 -12.64 6.81
N GLU A 311 -40.16 -13.41 7.43
CA GLU A 311 -39.92 -14.16 8.66
C GLU A 311 -38.85 -15.23 8.43
N LEU A 312 -38.96 -16.01 7.33
CA LEU A 312 -37.95 -16.99 6.98
C LEU A 312 -36.62 -16.30 6.62
N ALA A 313 -36.62 -15.20 5.88
CA ALA A 313 -35.43 -14.44 5.54
C ALA A 313 -34.75 -13.89 6.81
N GLN A 314 -35.52 -13.41 7.79
CA GLN A 314 -34.98 -12.96 9.07
C GLN A 314 -34.35 -14.12 9.87
N THR A 315 -34.97 -15.30 9.86
CA THR A 315 -34.42 -16.51 10.48
C THR A 315 -33.05 -16.87 9.88
N ILE A 316 -32.92 -16.84 8.55
CA ILE A 316 -31.65 -17.06 7.84
C ILE A 316 -30.62 -15.98 8.21
N MET A 317 -31.04 -14.72 8.24
CA MET A 317 -30.19 -13.61 8.64
C MET A 317 -29.68 -13.77 10.05
N ASP A 318 -30.56 -14.17 10.99
CA ASP A 318 -30.20 -14.35 12.41
C ASP A 318 -29.25 -15.51 12.64
N ASP A 319 -29.27 -16.54 11.79
CA ASP A 319 -28.28 -17.62 11.82
C ASP A 319 -26.93 -17.19 11.24
N LEU A 320 -26.93 -16.52 10.09
CA LEU A 320 -25.67 -16.19 9.37
C LEU A 320 -24.91 -15.02 10.00
N LYS A 321 -25.54 -14.10 10.71
CA LYS A 321 -24.93 -12.87 11.26
C LYS A 321 -23.81 -13.11 12.27
N TYR A 322 -23.77 -14.29 12.90
CA TYR A 322 -22.72 -14.65 13.84
C TYR A 322 -21.41 -15.02 13.18
N ASP A 323 -21.46 -15.46 11.91
CA ASP A 323 -20.29 -15.89 11.16
C ASP A 323 -19.89 -14.85 10.10
N PHE A 324 -20.87 -14.10 9.55
CA PHE A 324 -20.66 -13.19 8.43
C PHE A 324 -21.33 -11.83 8.65
N ASN A 325 -20.70 -10.79 8.14
CA ASN A 325 -21.40 -9.50 8.01
C ASN A 325 -22.41 -9.61 6.86
N CYS A 326 -23.68 -9.65 7.21
CA CYS A 326 -24.80 -9.81 6.29
C CYS A 326 -25.70 -8.57 6.28
N GLN A 327 -26.42 -8.38 5.16
CA GLN A 327 -27.46 -7.37 5.04
C GLN A 327 -28.83 -8.01 4.76
N TYR A 328 -29.88 -7.41 5.31
CA TYR A 328 -31.27 -7.71 4.96
C TYR A 328 -31.86 -6.58 4.18
N GLU A 329 -32.57 -6.88 3.08
CA GLU A 329 -33.21 -5.87 2.27
C GLU A 329 -34.50 -6.39 1.62
N GLU A 330 -35.56 -5.60 1.71
CA GLU A 330 -36.89 -5.93 1.16
C GLU A 330 -37.56 -4.80 0.36
N LYS A 331 -36.85 -3.66 0.17
CA LYS A 331 -37.36 -2.50 -0.54
C LYS A 331 -37.17 -2.63 -2.05
N ASP A 332 -38.16 -2.32 -2.86
CA ASP A 332 -38.16 -2.39 -4.32
C ASP A 332 -38.16 -3.84 -4.90
N SER A 333 -38.10 -3.96 -6.22
CA SER A 333 -38.03 -5.27 -6.91
C SER A 333 -36.70 -5.99 -6.64
N ILE A 334 -36.74 -7.31 -6.74
CA ILE A 334 -35.55 -8.14 -6.50
C ILE A 334 -34.37 -7.74 -7.40
N GLY A 335 -34.63 -7.43 -8.67
CA GLY A 335 -33.59 -6.98 -9.60
C GLY A 335 -32.88 -5.69 -9.16
N LYS A 336 -33.66 -4.70 -8.63
CA LYS A 336 -33.06 -3.46 -8.09
C LYS A 336 -32.19 -3.74 -6.84
N ARG A 337 -32.62 -4.67 -5.99
CA ARG A 337 -31.88 -5.09 -4.79
C ARG A 337 -30.59 -5.77 -5.19
N TYR A 338 -30.59 -6.67 -6.17
CA TYR A 338 -29.36 -7.25 -6.72
C TYR A 338 -28.40 -6.18 -7.21
N ARG A 339 -28.89 -5.17 -7.96
CA ARG A 339 -28.04 -4.06 -8.45
C ARG A 339 -27.39 -3.28 -7.32
N ARG A 340 -28.11 -3.02 -6.22
CA ARG A 340 -27.53 -2.34 -5.05
C ARG A 340 -26.45 -3.18 -4.39
N GLN A 341 -26.69 -4.48 -4.24
CA GLN A 341 -25.69 -5.39 -3.66
C GLN A 341 -24.47 -5.57 -4.57
N ASP A 342 -24.66 -5.65 -5.89
CA ASP A 342 -23.58 -5.65 -6.86
C ASP A 342 -22.72 -4.37 -6.75
N ALA A 343 -23.36 -3.20 -6.62
CA ALA A 343 -22.69 -1.90 -6.54
C ALA A 343 -21.86 -1.71 -5.26
N ILE A 344 -22.23 -2.34 -4.15
CA ILE A 344 -21.46 -2.29 -2.88
C ILE A 344 -20.50 -3.46 -2.71
N GLY A 345 -20.49 -4.41 -3.65
CA GLY A 345 -19.52 -5.51 -3.68
C GLY A 345 -19.90 -6.73 -2.87
N THR A 346 -21.18 -6.94 -2.54
CA THR A 346 -21.66 -8.14 -1.84
C THR A 346 -21.53 -9.37 -2.74
N PRO A 347 -20.72 -10.39 -2.40
CA PRO A 347 -20.48 -11.52 -3.29
C PRO A 347 -21.69 -12.44 -3.47
N PHE A 348 -22.57 -12.55 -2.47
CA PHE A 348 -23.71 -13.45 -2.49
C PHE A 348 -25.02 -12.75 -2.16
N CYS A 349 -26.07 -13.04 -2.96
CA CYS A 349 -27.44 -12.68 -2.63
C CYS A 349 -28.27 -13.95 -2.43
N ILE A 350 -28.94 -14.05 -1.29
CA ILE A 350 -29.79 -15.16 -0.89
C ILE A 350 -31.24 -14.71 -1.07
N THR A 351 -31.94 -15.28 -2.04
CA THR A 351 -33.35 -14.94 -2.28
C THR A 351 -34.25 -16.02 -1.69
N VAL A 352 -35.16 -15.57 -0.81
CA VAL A 352 -36.20 -16.39 -0.19
C VAL A 352 -37.51 -16.21 -0.98
N ASP A 353 -38.04 -17.28 -1.53
CA ASP A 353 -39.25 -17.31 -2.36
C ASP A 353 -40.31 -18.26 -1.78
N HIS A 354 -41.47 -18.37 -2.45
CA HIS A 354 -42.59 -19.19 -1.96
C HIS A 354 -42.24 -20.71 -1.93
N GLU A 355 -41.33 -21.18 -2.78
CA GLU A 355 -40.89 -22.57 -2.75
C GLU A 355 -40.00 -22.83 -1.52
N SER A 356 -39.28 -21.80 -1.05
CA SER A 356 -38.42 -21.90 0.14
C SER A 356 -39.19 -22.31 1.40
N LEU A 357 -40.46 -21.98 1.49
CA LEU A 357 -41.31 -22.42 2.61
C LEU A 357 -41.68 -23.90 2.56
N LYS A 358 -41.56 -24.55 1.38
CA LYS A 358 -41.94 -25.94 1.17
C LYS A 358 -40.73 -26.87 1.17
N ASP A 359 -39.68 -26.48 0.43
CA ASP A 359 -38.50 -27.32 0.18
C ASP A 359 -37.28 -26.99 1.05
N HIS A 360 -37.39 -25.96 1.91
CA HIS A 360 -36.30 -25.44 2.75
C HIS A 360 -35.02 -25.12 1.96
N CYS A 361 -35.17 -24.72 0.69
CA CYS A 361 -34.09 -24.25 -0.17
C CYS A 361 -34.28 -22.77 -0.52
N VAL A 362 -33.20 -22.10 -0.86
CA VAL A 362 -33.19 -20.71 -1.30
C VAL A 362 -32.40 -20.56 -2.59
N THR A 363 -32.61 -19.46 -3.30
CA THR A 363 -31.79 -19.15 -4.47
C THR A 363 -30.56 -18.36 -4.04
N LEU A 364 -29.38 -18.94 -4.22
CA LEU A 364 -28.09 -18.28 -4.01
C LEU A 364 -27.61 -17.71 -5.35
N ARG A 365 -27.40 -16.39 -5.42
CA ARG A 365 -26.88 -15.71 -6.60
C ARG A 365 -25.46 -15.26 -6.35
N ASP A 366 -24.55 -15.62 -7.25
CA ASP A 366 -23.19 -15.12 -7.29
C ASP A 366 -23.14 -13.76 -8.01
N ARG A 367 -22.43 -12.78 -7.41
CA ARG A 367 -22.30 -11.42 -7.93
C ARG A 367 -21.58 -11.37 -9.28
N ASP A 368 -20.46 -12.08 -9.40
CA ASP A 368 -19.56 -11.91 -10.54
C ASP A 368 -20.09 -12.61 -11.80
N THR A 369 -20.63 -13.82 -11.63
CA THR A 369 -21.19 -14.62 -12.73
C THR A 369 -22.65 -14.35 -12.97
N MET A 370 -23.37 -13.76 -12.01
CA MET A 370 -24.83 -13.62 -11.96
C MET A 370 -25.59 -14.95 -11.98
N GLN A 371 -24.89 -16.07 -11.89
CA GLN A 371 -25.52 -17.39 -11.82
C GLN A 371 -26.31 -17.55 -10.53
N GLN A 372 -27.42 -18.27 -10.64
CA GLN A 372 -28.32 -18.54 -9.55
C GLN A 372 -28.46 -20.06 -9.39
N GLU A 373 -28.29 -20.52 -8.15
CA GLU A 373 -28.37 -21.93 -7.80
C GLU A 373 -29.36 -22.12 -6.64
N ARG A 374 -30.14 -23.20 -6.70
CA ARG A 374 -31.02 -23.59 -5.61
C ARG A 374 -30.24 -24.40 -4.59
N VAL A 375 -30.13 -23.91 -3.34
CA VAL A 375 -29.33 -24.53 -2.30
C VAL A 375 -30.14 -24.71 -1.02
N PRO A 376 -29.96 -25.81 -0.26
CA PRO A 376 -30.57 -25.99 1.05
C PRO A 376 -30.11 -24.93 2.04
N ILE A 377 -31.03 -24.40 2.85
CA ILE A 377 -30.72 -23.36 3.85
C ILE A 377 -29.61 -23.83 4.80
N GLU A 378 -29.64 -25.08 5.23
CA GLU A 378 -28.63 -25.67 6.12
C GLU A 378 -27.20 -25.68 5.55
N LYS A 379 -27.03 -25.61 4.22
CA LYS A 379 -25.72 -25.59 3.54
C LYS A 379 -25.19 -24.18 3.27
N LEU A 380 -26.00 -23.13 3.44
CA LEU A 380 -25.61 -21.77 3.13
C LEU A 380 -24.32 -21.35 3.82
N ARG A 381 -24.19 -21.62 5.13
CA ARG A 381 -23.02 -21.29 5.93
C ARG A 381 -21.75 -21.90 5.33
N SER A 382 -21.77 -23.17 5.03
CA SER A 382 -20.58 -23.87 4.49
C SER A 382 -20.21 -23.40 3.08
N ILE A 383 -21.19 -23.14 2.22
CA ILE A 383 -20.97 -22.65 0.85
C ILE A 383 -20.36 -21.24 0.87
N ILE A 384 -20.92 -20.35 1.71
CA ILE A 384 -20.42 -18.98 1.84
C ILE A 384 -19.02 -19.01 2.45
N ASP A 385 -18.81 -19.74 3.57
CA ASP A 385 -17.53 -19.83 4.25
C ASP A 385 -16.39 -20.26 3.33
N GLU A 386 -16.63 -21.25 2.48
CA GLU A 386 -15.63 -21.71 1.52
C GLU A 386 -15.04 -20.58 0.66
N LYS A 387 -15.89 -19.61 0.28
CA LYS A 387 -15.53 -18.51 -0.61
C LYS A 387 -15.03 -17.26 0.11
N VAL A 388 -15.57 -16.98 1.31
CA VAL A 388 -15.29 -15.71 2.01
C VAL A 388 -14.26 -15.84 3.12
N ASN A 389 -13.86 -17.05 3.50
CA ASN A 389 -12.95 -17.27 4.61
C ASN A 389 -11.51 -16.94 4.22
N MET A 390 -10.93 -15.95 4.90
CA MET A 390 -9.53 -15.54 4.70
C MET A 390 -8.55 -16.70 4.93
N ASN A 391 -8.85 -17.62 5.86
CA ASN A 391 -7.99 -18.77 6.12
C ASN A 391 -7.82 -19.68 4.90
N ASN A 392 -8.87 -19.80 4.07
CA ASN A 392 -8.79 -20.60 2.84
C ASN A 392 -7.85 -19.95 1.80
N LEU A 393 -7.75 -18.62 1.82
CA LEU A 393 -6.78 -17.88 1.01
C LEU A 393 -5.36 -18.03 1.57
N LEU A 394 -5.18 -17.86 2.89
CA LEU A 394 -3.87 -17.95 3.55
C LEU A 394 -3.22 -19.34 3.43
N ARG A 395 -4.02 -20.41 3.41
CA ARG A 395 -3.51 -21.79 3.21
C ARG A 395 -2.89 -22.03 1.82
N LYS A 396 -3.07 -21.10 0.88
CA LYS A 396 -2.49 -21.18 -0.47
C LYS A 396 -1.12 -20.49 -0.57
N LEU A 397 -0.68 -19.80 0.49
CA LEU A 397 0.65 -19.18 0.60
C LEU A 397 1.73 -20.21 0.91
#